data_3f6dcd28a8a2b68b22b782a27a7cbc8f
#
_entry.id   3f6dcd28a8a2b68b22b782a27a7cbc8f
#
_cell.length_a   1.000
_cell.length_b   1.000
_cell.length_c   1.000
_cell.angle_alpha   90.00
_cell.angle_beta   90.00
_cell.angle_gamma   90.00
#
_symmetry.space_group_name_H-M   'P 1'
#
loop_
_entity.id
_entity.type
_entity.pdbx_description
1 polymer ?
#
loop_
_entity_poly.entity_id
_entity_poly.type
_entity_poly.pdbx_seq_one_letter_code
_entity_poly.pdbx_strand_id
1 'polypeptide(L)'
;MMYNEFVERVGMEVSSSEFEIINNMYMLADVDKDDFCKLWVKMNFARVKAAKEQKAKEEKEAKAIEYITKVHNKLSAKLNKDFMVNFNMLAIHVIGSASYKRLVDAMHVCGIIEIDEYCPLGHYVSTLANSINEYWEKVAEKHI
;
A
#
# COMPACT_ATOMS: atom_id res chain seq x y z
N MET A 1 -22.09 19.04 15.69
CA MET A 1 -20.82 18.75 15.01
C MET A 1 -21.09 17.93 13.76
N MET A 2 -20.42 18.25 12.66
CA MET A 2 -20.58 17.49 11.40
C MET A 2 -19.67 16.26 11.42
N TYR A 3 -20.07 15.20 10.71
CA TYR A 3 -19.31 13.96 10.61
C TYR A 3 -17.87 14.19 10.10
N ASN A 4 -17.71 14.97 9.04
CA ASN A 4 -16.40 15.29 8.48
C ASN A 4 -15.50 16.07 9.44
N GLU A 5 -16.07 16.94 10.23
CA GLU A 5 -15.34 17.69 11.26
C GLU A 5 -14.78 16.75 12.34
N PHE A 6 -15.56 15.76 12.74
CA PHE A 6 -15.12 14.75 13.70
C PHE A 6 -14.01 13.87 13.13
N VAL A 7 -14.21 13.30 11.94
CA VAL A 7 -13.23 12.41 11.29
C VAL A 7 -11.88 13.12 11.08
N GLU A 8 -11.92 14.36 10.64
CA GLU A 8 -10.72 15.16 10.42
C GLU A 8 -9.93 15.39 11.73
N ARG A 9 -10.65 15.68 12.82
CA ARG A 9 -10.02 15.95 14.12
C ARG A 9 -9.47 14.69 14.80
N VAL A 10 -10.18 13.57 14.72
CA VAL A 10 -9.77 12.33 15.40
C VAL A 10 -8.86 11.44 14.56
N GLY A 11 -8.90 11.58 13.23
CA GLY A 11 -8.06 10.82 12.31
C GLY A 11 -8.54 9.41 12.05
N MET A 12 -9.82 9.11 12.29
CA MET A 12 -10.43 7.83 11.93
C MET A 12 -11.91 7.99 11.59
N GLU A 13 -12.42 7.06 10.79
CA GLU A 13 -13.84 6.99 10.47
C GLU A 13 -14.58 6.11 11.48
N VAL A 14 -15.84 6.44 11.70
CA VAL A 14 -16.76 5.64 12.52
C VAL A 14 -18.05 5.39 11.74
N SER A 15 -18.85 4.41 12.16
CA SER A 15 -20.15 4.18 11.54
C SER A 15 -21.11 5.34 11.80
N SER A 16 -22.14 5.48 10.95
CA SER A 16 -23.16 6.51 11.10
C SER A 16 -23.88 6.41 12.44
N SER A 17 -24.18 5.21 12.88
CA SER A 17 -24.84 4.98 14.18
C SER A 17 -23.93 5.31 15.35
N GLU A 18 -22.64 5.00 15.28
CA GLU A 18 -21.66 5.37 16.30
C GLU A 18 -21.47 6.89 16.35
N PHE A 19 -21.40 7.53 15.19
CA PHE A 19 -21.28 8.99 15.15
C PHE A 19 -22.49 9.68 15.75
N GLU A 20 -23.70 9.18 15.54
CA GLU A 20 -24.90 9.72 16.16
C GLU A 20 -24.82 9.73 17.68
N ILE A 21 -24.35 8.62 18.26
CA ILE A 21 -24.13 8.51 19.71
C ILE A 21 -23.05 9.52 20.16
N ILE A 22 -21.95 9.58 19.44
CA ILE A 22 -20.83 10.52 19.74
C ILE A 22 -21.31 11.96 19.68
N ASN A 23 -22.09 12.32 18.66
CA ASN A 23 -22.61 13.67 18.51
C ASN A 23 -23.60 14.05 19.62
N ASN A 24 -24.42 13.10 20.06
CA ASN A 24 -25.30 13.32 21.21
C ASN A 24 -24.50 13.56 22.49
N MET A 25 -23.42 12.84 22.70
CA MET A 25 -22.50 13.07 23.81
C MET A 25 -21.84 14.45 23.73
N TYR A 26 -21.42 14.85 22.55
CA TYR A 26 -20.87 16.18 22.31
C TYR A 26 -21.86 17.28 22.65
N MET A 27 -23.11 17.14 22.23
CA MET A 27 -24.16 18.13 22.50
C MET A 27 -24.42 18.29 24.00
N LEU A 28 -24.24 17.22 24.78
CA LEU A 28 -24.46 17.24 26.23
C LEU A 28 -23.24 17.68 27.03
N ALA A 29 -22.04 17.61 26.45
CA ALA A 29 -20.79 17.78 27.17
C ALA A 29 -20.42 19.24 27.48
N ASP A 30 -21.00 20.21 26.78
CA ASP A 30 -20.74 21.65 26.94
C ASP A 30 -19.24 22.03 26.85
N VAL A 31 -18.54 21.42 25.90
CA VAL A 31 -17.15 21.70 25.53
C VAL A 31 -17.06 22.00 24.06
N ASP A 32 -15.97 22.67 23.63
CA ASP A 32 -15.78 22.93 22.21
C ASP A 32 -15.42 21.66 21.41
N LYS A 33 -15.51 21.74 20.08
CA LYS A 33 -15.27 20.60 19.18
C LYS A 33 -13.86 20.03 19.33
N ASP A 34 -12.86 20.90 19.42
CA ASP A 34 -11.46 20.46 19.51
C ASP A 34 -11.19 19.75 20.83
N ASP A 35 -11.66 20.29 21.94
CA ASP A 35 -11.48 19.67 23.27
C ASP A 35 -12.23 18.34 23.38
N PHE A 36 -13.45 18.30 22.87
CA PHE A 36 -14.23 17.06 22.84
C PHE A 36 -13.51 15.98 22.04
N CYS A 37 -13.02 16.29 20.85
CA CYS A 37 -12.34 15.34 19.98
C CYS A 37 -11.00 14.86 20.59
N LYS A 38 -10.26 15.75 21.24
CA LYS A 38 -9.05 15.37 21.98
C LYS A 38 -9.35 14.38 23.12
N LEU A 39 -10.41 14.63 23.85
CA LEU A 39 -10.84 13.74 24.92
C LEU A 39 -11.28 12.38 24.39
N TRP A 40 -12.05 12.38 23.31
CA TRP A 40 -12.48 11.15 22.64
C TRP A 40 -11.28 10.32 22.17
N VAL A 41 -10.29 10.94 21.53
CA VAL A 41 -9.05 10.28 21.10
C VAL A 41 -8.31 9.67 22.28
N LYS A 42 -8.22 10.39 23.40
CA LYS A 42 -7.58 9.89 24.62
C LYS A 42 -8.29 8.65 25.17
N MET A 43 -9.62 8.66 25.17
CA MET A 43 -10.44 7.54 25.65
C MET A 43 -10.42 6.33 24.70
N ASN A 44 -10.17 6.57 23.41
CA ASN A 44 -10.16 5.56 22.36
C ASN A 44 -8.77 5.43 21.72
N PHE A 45 -7.72 5.65 22.48
CA PHE A 45 -6.34 5.73 21.96
C PHE A 45 -5.93 4.49 21.15
N ALA A 46 -6.23 3.30 21.64
CA ALA A 46 -5.89 2.05 20.96
C ALA A 46 -6.58 1.94 19.59
N ARG A 47 -7.87 2.31 19.51
CA ARG A 47 -8.63 2.31 18.26
C ARG A 47 -8.07 3.32 17.25
N VAL A 48 -7.79 4.52 17.71
CA VAL A 48 -7.24 5.59 16.87
C VAL A 48 -5.87 5.21 16.34
N LYS A 49 -5.01 4.65 17.18
CA LYS A 49 -3.69 4.18 16.79
C LYS A 49 -3.78 3.06 15.74
N ALA A 50 -4.63 2.07 15.96
CA ALA A 50 -4.84 0.97 15.01
C ALA A 50 -5.37 1.48 13.66
N ALA A 51 -6.30 2.43 13.67
CA ALA A 51 -6.85 3.03 12.46
C ALA A 51 -5.77 3.80 11.66
N LYS A 52 -4.90 4.54 12.34
CA LYS A 52 -3.79 5.26 11.70
C LYS A 52 -2.77 4.30 11.10
N GLU A 53 -2.44 3.22 11.80
CA GLU A 53 -1.52 2.19 11.31
C GLU A 53 -2.10 1.49 10.08
N GLN A 54 -3.39 1.15 10.10
CA GLN A 54 -4.08 0.53 8.96
C GLN A 54 -4.10 1.47 7.75
N LYS A 55 -4.41 2.74 7.96
CA LYS A 55 -4.40 3.74 6.89
C LYS A 55 -3.02 3.92 6.28
N ALA A 56 -1.97 3.98 7.11
CA ALA A 56 -0.59 4.08 6.64
C ALA A 56 -0.19 2.85 5.83
N LYS A 57 -0.61 1.65 6.24
CA LYS A 57 -0.40 0.40 5.51
C LYS A 57 -1.10 0.42 4.16
N GLU A 58 -2.37 0.83 4.11
CA GLU A 58 -3.15 0.94 2.87
C GLU A 58 -2.53 1.95 1.90
N GLU A 59 -2.08 3.09 2.38
CA GLU A 59 -1.39 4.09 1.56
C GLU A 59 -0.08 3.54 0.98
N LYS A 60 0.68 2.82 1.78
CA LYS A 60 1.92 2.18 1.34
C LYS A 60 1.66 1.13 0.26
N GLU A 61 0.65 0.29 0.44
CA GLU A 61 0.24 -0.70 -0.55
C GLU A 61 -0.25 -0.03 -1.84
N ALA A 62 -1.05 1.03 -1.74
CA ALA A 62 -1.55 1.77 -2.89
C ALA A 62 -0.41 2.37 -3.73
N LYS A 63 0.59 2.95 -3.08
CA LYS A 63 1.78 3.49 -3.76
C LYS A 63 2.60 2.39 -4.42
N ALA A 64 2.73 1.24 -3.76
CA ALA A 64 3.42 0.09 -4.30
C ALA A 64 2.71 -0.46 -5.55
N ILE A 65 1.39 -0.58 -5.53
CA ILE A 65 0.57 -1.02 -6.67
C ILE A 65 0.70 -0.03 -7.82
N GLU A 66 0.66 1.27 -7.56
CA GLU A 66 0.85 2.31 -8.57
C GLU A 66 2.21 2.16 -9.27
N TYR A 67 3.27 1.95 -8.51
CA TYR A 67 4.61 1.75 -9.05
C TYR A 67 4.71 0.47 -9.90
N ILE A 68 4.17 -0.63 -9.41
CA ILE A 68 4.13 -1.91 -10.13
C ILE A 68 3.38 -1.75 -11.45
N THR A 69 2.23 -1.08 -11.43
CA THR A 69 1.43 -0.82 -12.63
C THR A 69 2.19 0.01 -13.64
N LYS A 70 2.90 1.03 -13.20
CA LYS A 70 3.73 1.87 -14.06
C LYS A 70 4.85 1.07 -14.74
N VAL A 71 5.54 0.22 -13.99
CA VAL A 71 6.58 -0.65 -14.53
C VAL A 71 5.99 -1.70 -15.48
N HIS A 72 4.86 -2.31 -15.11
CA HIS A 72 4.14 -3.25 -15.94
C HIS A 72 3.79 -2.65 -17.30
N ASN A 73 3.21 -1.45 -17.32
CA ASN A 73 2.87 -0.78 -18.57
C ASN A 73 4.10 -0.48 -19.43
N LYS A 74 5.19 -0.10 -18.80
CA LYS A 74 6.46 0.16 -19.49
C LYS A 74 7.06 -1.11 -20.10
N LEU A 75 7.00 -2.24 -19.37
CA LEU A 75 7.51 -3.53 -19.85
C LEU A 75 6.60 -4.16 -20.91
N SER A 76 5.29 -3.97 -20.82
CA SER A 76 4.33 -4.54 -21.78
C SER A 76 4.60 -4.10 -23.21
N ALA A 77 5.06 -2.87 -23.41
CA ALA A 77 5.45 -2.38 -24.71
C ALA A 77 6.64 -3.13 -25.32
N LYS A 78 7.51 -3.69 -24.46
CA LYS A 78 8.68 -4.46 -24.86
C LYS A 78 8.42 -5.96 -24.95
N LEU A 79 7.49 -6.50 -24.17
CA LEU A 79 7.18 -7.92 -24.14
C LEU A 79 6.72 -8.47 -25.49
N ASN A 80 5.99 -7.69 -26.26
CA ASN A 80 5.53 -8.07 -27.59
C ASN A 80 6.68 -8.28 -28.58
N LYS A 81 7.86 -7.70 -28.31
CA LYS A 81 9.04 -7.80 -29.18
C LYS A 81 10.02 -8.87 -28.72
N ASP A 82 10.23 -8.98 -27.40
CA ASP A 82 11.29 -9.79 -26.78
C ASP A 82 10.74 -10.77 -25.74
N PHE A 83 9.55 -11.33 -25.98
CA PHE A 83 8.86 -12.20 -25.04
C PHE A 83 9.70 -13.39 -24.57
N MET A 84 10.54 -13.93 -25.42
CA MET A 84 11.35 -15.10 -25.09
C MET A 84 12.61 -14.77 -24.28
N VAL A 85 12.88 -13.50 -24.04
CA VAL A 85 14.02 -13.07 -23.21
C VAL A 85 13.71 -13.27 -21.73
N ASN A 86 14.75 -13.51 -20.93
CA ASN A 86 14.62 -13.59 -19.47
C ASN A 86 14.04 -12.29 -18.92
N PHE A 87 12.88 -12.36 -18.28
CA PHE A 87 12.16 -11.17 -17.80
C PHE A 87 12.93 -10.36 -16.75
N ASN A 88 13.75 -11.01 -15.92
CA ASN A 88 14.60 -10.30 -14.97
C ASN A 88 15.60 -9.42 -15.68
N MET A 89 16.24 -9.94 -16.72
CA MET A 89 17.19 -9.18 -17.53
C MET A 89 16.50 -8.06 -18.29
N LEU A 90 15.33 -8.33 -18.83
CA LEU A 90 14.53 -7.31 -19.52
C LEU A 90 14.14 -6.18 -18.54
N ALA A 91 13.67 -6.52 -17.35
CA ALA A 91 13.31 -5.53 -16.35
C ALA A 91 14.50 -4.66 -15.96
N ILE A 92 15.64 -5.27 -15.65
CA ILE A 92 16.89 -4.56 -15.32
C ILE A 92 17.29 -3.62 -16.46
N HIS A 93 17.24 -4.11 -17.67
CA HIS A 93 17.62 -3.33 -18.86
C HIS A 93 16.72 -2.13 -19.09
N VAL A 94 15.40 -2.30 -18.93
CA VAL A 94 14.41 -1.25 -19.19
C VAL A 94 14.39 -0.20 -18.10
N ILE A 95 14.48 -0.59 -16.84
CA ILE A 95 14.29 0.32 -15.71
C ILE A 95 15.57 0.57 -14.89
N GLY A 96 16.64 -0.17 -15.16
CA GLY A 96 17.89 -0.09 -14.42
C GLY A 96 17.88 -0.88 -13.11
N SER A 97 19.06 -1.20 -12.58
CA SER A 97 19.20 -2.05 -11.39
C SER A 97 18.62 -1.44 -10.12
N ALA A 98 18.77 -0.14 -9.91
CA ALA A 98 18.22 0.56 -8.74
C ALA A 98 16.67 0.53 -8.74
N SER A 99 16.06 0.77 -9.90
CA SER A 99 14.61 0.71 -10.04
C SER A 99 14.09 -0.72 -9.99
N TYR A 100 14.88 -1.69 -10.43
CA TYR A 100 14.55 -3.11 -10.26
C TYR A 100 14.45 -3.50 -8.79
N LYS A 101 15.38 -3.04 -7.95
CA LYS A 101 15.29 -3.23 -6.49
C LYS A 101 13.99 -2.67 -5.95
N ARG A 102 13.63 -1.45 -6.36
CA ARG A 102 12.39 -0.79 -5.96
C ARG A 102 11.16 -1.58 -6.40
N LEU A 103 11.19 -2.17 -7.59
CA LEU A 103 10.13 -3.03 -8.09
C LEU A 103 9.97 -4.29 -7.22
N VAL A 104 11.06 -4.95 -6.87
CA VAL A 104 11.06 -6.13 -5.99
C VAL A 104 10.48 -5.78 -4.62
N ASP A 105 10.91 -4.66 -4.04
CA ASP A 105 10.40 -4.19 -2.75
C ASP A 105 8.88 -3.88 -2.82
N ALA A 106 8.43 -3.26 -3.91
CA ALA A 106 7.00 -2.98 -4.12
C ALA A 106 6.18 -4.26 -4.27
N MET A 107 6.68 -5.25 -4.98
CA MET A 107 6.04 -6.56 -5.12
C MET A 107 5.94 -7.29 -3.78
N HIS A 108 6.98 -7.18 -2.95
CA HIS A 108 6.96 -7.74 -1.60
C HIS A 108 5.88 -7.06 -0.73
N VAL A 109 5.79 -5.73 -0.75
CA VAL A 109 4.78 -4.97 0.00
C VAL A 109 3.36 -5.40 -0.38
N CYS A 110 3.12 -5.71 -1.65
CA CYS A 110 1.82 -6.17 -2.15
C CYS A 110 1.59 -7.69 -1.98
N GLY A 111 2.54 -8.42 -1.39
CA GLY A 111 2.41 -9.85 -1.20
C GLY A 111 2.52 -10.70 -2.47
N ILE A 112 3.00 -10.13 -3.57
CA ILE A 112 3.20 -10.85 -4.84
C ILE A 112 4.36 -11.84 -4.73
N ILE A 113 5.41 -11.44 -4.00
CA ILE A 113 6.58 -12.28 -3.72
C ILE A 113 6.87 -12.26 -2.23
N GLU A 114 7.43 -13.36 -1.73
CA GLU A 114 7.92 -13.46 -0.35
C GLU A 114 9.43 -13.25 -0.33
N ILE A 115 9.91 -12.41 0.57
CA ILE A 115 11.32 -12.10 0.76
C ILE A 115 11.71 -12.47 2.18
N ASP A 116 12.76 -13.26 2.34
CA ASP A 116 13.37 -13.51 3.62
C ASP A 116 14.07 -12.22 4.09
N GLU A 117 13.73 -11.74 5.27
CA GLU A 117 14.28 -10.50 5.87
C GLU A 117 15.81 -10.50 5.96
N TYR A 118 16.42 -11.66 6.05
CA TYR A 118 17.87 -11.81 6.17
C TYR A 118 18.58 -11.98 4.83
N CYS A 119 17.84 -11.94 3.73
CA CYS A 119 18.40 -12.17 2.41
C CYS A 119 19.02 -10.88 1.84
N PRO A 120 20.33 -10.84 1.51
CA PRO A 120 20.92 -9.69 0.83
C PRO A 120 20.28 -9.48 -0.55
N LEU A 121 20.33 -8.25 -1.05
CA LEU A 121 19.73 -7.90 -2.35
C LEU A 121 20.16 -8.82 -3.50
N GLY A 122 21.44 -9.20 -3.54
CA GLY A 122 21.94 -10.15 -4.55
C GLY A 122 21.26 -11.50 -4.48
N HIS A 123 20.86 -11.93 -3.29
CA HIS A 123 20.07 -13.15 -3.08
C HIS A 123 18.63 -12.99 -3.59
N TYR A 124 18.03 -11.82 -3.44
CA TYR A 124 16.69 -11.58 -3.99
C TYR A 124 16.67 -11.79 -5.49
N VAL A 125 17.61 -11.22 -6.20
CA VAL A 125 17.69 -11.35 -7.65
C VAL A 125 17.89 -12.81 -8.08
N SER A 126 18.69 -13.59 -7.38
CA SER A 126 18.93 -14.99 -7.72
C SER A 126 17.88 -15.94 -7.17
N THR A 127 17.46 -15.77 -5.92
CA THR A 127 16.54 -16.69 -5.22
C THR A 127 15.10 -16.49 -5.64
N LEU A 128 14.70 -15.25 -5.92
CA LEU A 128 13.34 -14.91 -6.31
C LEU A 128 13.15 -14.78 -7.82
N ALA A 129 14.21 -15.01 -8.60
CA ALA A 129 14.17 -14.90 -10.05
C ALA A 129 13.02 -15.70 -10.67
N ASN A 130 12.78 -16.92 -10.17
CA ASN A 130 11.70 -17.78 -10.68
C ASN A 130 10.32 -17.18 -10.38
N SER A 131 10.09 -16.70 -9.16
CA SER A 131 8.81 -16.09 -8.77
C SER A 131 8.52 -14.82 -9.57
N ILE A 132 9.55 -14.00 -9.80
CA ILE A 132 9.43 -12.78 -10.59
C ILE A 132 9.18 -13.13 -12.07
N ASN A 133 9.88 -14.13 -12.61
CA ASN A 133 9.66 -14.61 -13.97
C ASN A 133 8.25 -15.15 -14.16
N GLU A 134 7.75 -15.97 -13.23
CA GLU A 134 6.38 -16.48 -13.26
C GLU A 134 5.35 -15.35 -13.27
N TYR A 135 5.57 -14.33 -12.47
CA TYR A 135 4.69 -13.15 -12.46
C TYR A 135 4.66 -12.47 -13.83
N TRP A 136 5.83 -12.22 -14.42
CA TRP A 136 5.91 -11.56 -15.73
C TRP A 136 5.39 -12.44 -16.87
N GLU A 137 5.54 -13.75 -16.78
CA GLU A 137 4.94 -14.69 -17.74
C GLU A 137 3.41 -14.59 -17.74
N LYS A 138 2.81 -14.55 -16.55
CA LYS A 138 1.36 -14.36 -16.42
C LYS A 138 0.89 -13.00 -16.96
N VAL A 139 1.68 -11.97 -16.74
CA VAL A 139 1.43 -10.64 -17.30
C VAL A 139 1.50 -10.69 -18.82
N ALA A 140 2.53 -11.34 -19.37
CA ALA A 140 2.72 -11.47 -20.83
C ALA A 140 1.57 -12.23 -21.50
N GLU A 141 1.06 -13.30 -20.90
CA GLU A 141 -0.10 -14.06 -21.40
C GLU A 141 -1.34 -13.18 -21.59
N LYS A 142 -1.51 -12.15 -20.76
CA LYS A 142 -2.64 -11.22 -20.88
C LYS A 142 -2.47 -10.19 -22.01
N HIS A 143 -1.25 -9.99 -22.50
CA HIS A 143 -0.91 -8.95 -23.48
C HIS A 143 -0.53 -9.50 -24.86
N ILE A 144 -0.49 -10.81 -25.00
CA ILE A 144 -0.28 -11.52 -26.25
C ILE A 144 -1.63 -12.12 -26.70
#